data_8f100bd08ff226741cfa937b682cedd8
#
_entry.id   8f100bd08ff226741cfa937b682cedd8
#
_cell.length_a   1.000
_cell.length_b   1.000
_cell.length_c   1.000
_cell.angle_alpha   90.00
_cell.angle_beta   90.00
_cell.angle_gamma   90.00
#
_symmetry.space_group_name_H-M   'P 1'
#
loop_
_entity.id
_entity.type
_entity.pdbx_description
1 polymer ?
#
loop_
_entity_poly.entity_id
_entity_poly.type
_entity_poly.pdbx_seq_one_letter_code
_entity_poly.pdbx_strand_id
1 'polypeptide(L)'
;MNLSEAEIQLLASIEEASSHGITASRKILEERSDRYWVFKEDWTTAFTDLESKNLILGNDDGYHLTAIGRPLAVEYYAERPDLYWYYYQKLYDLAESSKAHSRFCEAVFGEDRSQEGQTDMECLDDLLSRLQLLPDHHLLDLGCGAGGLSEYVFDKFEAFVTGIDYSESAIRTACNRTQDKRGKINFIQADLNSLELPVNSFDAAISIDSIYWVSDMDKTVSSILKSIKPGGQLCILIEHRIKNESELSCLGSEDTRVAKSLNNLNLRYDTVDYSDLFLKFWPRVKETALSLRDEYVSEGAELICDNWIREADEDYLPSVEEGRIKRYSYYIYA
;
A
#
# COMPACT_ATOMS: atom_id res chain seq x y z
N MET A 1 -7.98 24.08 18.78
CA MET A 1 -6.80 23.77 19.63
C MET A 1 -5.64 23.55 18.67
N ASN A 2 -4.48 24.14 18.90
CA ASN A 2 -3.36 23.91 18.00
C ASN A 2 -2.58 22.69 18.54
N LEU A 3 -2.60 21.58 17.81
CA LEU A 3 -1.88 20.35 18.12
C LEU A 3 -0.67 20.22 17.19
N SER A 4 0.43 19.66 17.70
CA SER A 4 1.56 19.28 16.86
C SER A 4 1.21 18.03 16.02
N GLU A 5 1.97 17.76 14.99
CA GLU A 5 1.78 16.58 14.16
C GLU A 5 1.89 15.27 14.98
N ALA A 6 2.86 15.22 15.90
CA ALA A 6 3.03 14.10 16.83
C ALA A 6 1.79 13.88 17.73
N GLU A 7 1.18 14.95 18.23
CA GLU A 7 -0.03 14.86 19.04
C GLU A 7 -1.24 14.38 18.24
N ILE A 8 -1.41 14.87 17.02
CA ILE A 8 -2.50 14.45 16.11
C ILE A 8 -2.39 12.95 15.83
N GLN A 9 -1.21 12.50 15.50
CA GLN A 9 -1.00 11.11 15.16
C GLN A 9 -1.13 10.19 16.38
N LEU A 10 -0.66 10.62 17.54
CA LEU A 10 -0.83 9.83 18.75
C LEU A 10 -2.32 9.66 19.10
N LEU A 11 -3.13 10.71 18.92
CA LEU A 11 -4.59 10.62 19.09
C LEU A 11 -5.21 9.62 18.09
N ALA A 12 -4.85 9.71 16.81
CA ALA A 12 -5.33 8.80 15.77
C ALA A 12 -4.90 7.36 16.05
N SER A 13 -3.66 7.14 16.51
CA SER A 13 -3.15 5.79 16.86
C SER A 13 -3.86 5.18 18.07
N ILE A 14 -4.24 5.99 19.06
CA ILE A 14 -5.02 5.51 20.21
C ILE A 14 -6.45 5.15 19.77
N GLU A 15 -7.07 5.92 18.90
CA GLU A 15 -8.40 5.60 18.34
C GLU A 15 -8.35 4.32 17.49
N GLU A 16 -7.35 4.18 16.61
CA GLU A 16 -7.14 2.97 15.84
C GLU A 16 -6.99 1.74 16.73
N ALA A 17 -6.10 1.79 17.73
CA ALA A 17 -5.93 0.70 18.68
C ALA A 17 -7.25 0.36 19.38
N SER A 18 -7.97 1.37 19.85
CA SER A 18 -9.25 1.23 20.53
C SER A 18 -10.32 0.58 19.62
N SER A 19 -10.40 0.99 18.35
CA SER A 19 -11.37 0.46 17.39
C SER A 19 -11.12 -1.01 17.03
N HIS A 20 -9.86 -1.47 17.15
CA HIS A 20 -9.47 -2.87 16.92
C HIS A 20 -9.40 -3.70 18.21
N GLY A 21 -9.81 -3.15 19.36
CA GLY A 21 -9.75 -3.84 20.65
C GLY A 21 -8.32 -4.08 21.15
N ILE A 22 -7.36 -3.30 20.67
CA ILE A 22 -5.95 -3.36 21.07
C ILE A 22 -5.72 -2.39 22.23
N THR A 23 -5.02 -2.85 23.26
CA THR A 23 -4.59 -1.97 24.36
C THR A 23 -3.56 -0.96 23.85
N ALA A 24 -3.87 0.32 23.91
CA ALA A 24 -2.99 1.41 23.51
C ALA A 24 -1.89 1.67 24.57
N SER A 25 -1.08 0.66 24.92
CA SER A 25 0.06 0.85 25.80
C SER A 25 1.13 1.70 25.10
N ARG A 26 1.90 2.48 25.89
CA ARG A 26 3.00 3.28 25.37
C ARG A 26 3.95 2.44 24.52
N LYS A 27 4.32 1.26 24.99
CA LYS A 27 5.19 0.33 24.28
C LYS A 27 4.64 -0.03 22.89
N ILE A 28 3.36 -0.43 22.82
CA ILE A 28 2.73 -0.80 21.52
C ILE A 28 2.69 0.40 20.57
N LEU A 29 2.34 1.58 21.06
CA LEU A 29 2.28 2.80 20.24
C LEU A 29 3.67 3.23 19.76
N GLU A 30 4.70 3.15 20.60
CA GLU A 30 6.09 3.46 20.25
C GLU A 30 6.65 2.43 19.26
N GLU A 31 6.42 1.13 19.45
CA GLU A 31 6.83 0.08 18.49
C GLU A 31 6.20 0.28 17.13
N ARG A 32 4.94 0.68 17.07
CA ARG A 32 4.27 1.01 15.79
C ARG A 32 4.87 2.25 15.15
N SER A 33 5.18 3.28 15.92
CA SER A 33 5.84 4.49 15.45
C SER A 33 7.22 4.19 14.88
N ASP A 34 8.04 3.46 15.61
CA ASP A 34 9.37 3.07 15.17
C ASP A 34 9.31 2.23 13.88
N ARG A 35 8.35 1.32 13.81
CA ARG A 35 8.15 0.47 12.64
C ARG A 35 7.87 1.25 11.36
N TYR A 36 7.11 2.34 11.44
CA TYR A 36 6.74 3.13 10.26
C TYR A 36 7.55 4.41 10.09
N TRP A 37 8.57 4.63 10.94
CA TRP A 37 9.51 5.77 10.85
C TRP A 37 8.84 7.14 10.89
N VAL A 38 7.62 7.18 11.36
CA VAL A 38 6.82 8.38 11.29
C VAL A 38 7.32 9.44 12.25
N PHE A 39 7.90 8.99 13.38
CA PHE A 39 8.49 9.88 14.37
C PHE A 39 9.86 9.37 14.78
N LYS A 40 10.88 10.14 14.42
CA LYS A 40 12.17 10.12 15.11
C LYS A 40 12.15 11.04 16.36
N GLU A 41 10.99 11.66 16.63
CA GLU A 41 10.81 12.56 17.75
C GLU A 41 10.45 11.79 19.03
N ASP A 42 10.85 12.36 20.16
CA ASP A 42 10.51 11.81 21.47
C ASP A 42 9.01 11.95 21.72
N TRP A 43 8.26 10.88 21.54
CA TRP A 43 6.83 10.84 21.84
C TRP A 43 6.51 11.11 23.32
N THR A 44 7.49 11.07 24.22
CA THR A 44 7.33 11.42 25.63
C THR A 44 6.69 12.81 25.77
N THR A 45 7.11 13.77 24.97
CA THR A 45 6.55 15.13 24.96
C THR A 45 5.09 15.11 24.52
N ALA A 46 4.76 14.41 23.43
CA ALA A 46 3.40 14.33 22.90
C ALA A 46 2.42 13.68 23.90
N PHE A 47 2.81 12.59 24.58
CA PHE A 47 2.01 11.99 25.66
C PHE A 47 1.75 12.99 26.78
N THR A 48 2.79 13.66 27.27
CA THR A 48 2.69 14.61 28.37
C THR A 48 1.81 15.80 27.99
N ASP A 49 1.95 16.30 26.78
CA ASP A 49 1.19 17.47 26.28
C ASP A 49 -0.29 17.11 26.12
N LEU A 50 -0.61 15.94 25.57
CA LEU A 50 -1.99 15.47 25.42
C LEU A 50 -2.66 15.23 26.78
N GLU A 51 -1.94 14.68 27.76
CA GLU A 51 -2.43 14.55 29.14
C GLU A 51 -2.69 15.93 29.77
N SER A 52 -1.74 16.87 29.62
CA SER A 52 -1.88 18.23 30.13
C SER A 52 -3.07 18.99 29.50
N LYS A 53 -3.38 18.69 28.23
CA LYS A 53 -4.54 19.21 27.50
C LYS A 53 -5.83 18.44 27.83
N ASN A 54 -5.76 17.43 28.69
CA ASN A 54 -6.89 16.54 29.04
C ASN A 54 -7.54 15.87 27.82
N LEU A 55 -6.73 15.47 26.84
CA LEU A 55 -7.18 14.77 25.65
C LEU A 55 -7.03 13.25 25.78
N ILE A 56 -6.04 12.81 26.55
CA ILE A 56 -5.81 11.40 26.89
C ILE A 56 -5.67 11.23 28.40
N LEU A 57 -5.83 9.99 28.86
CA LEU A 57 -5.57 9.55 30.24
C LEU A 57 -4.71 8.29 30.19
N GLY A 58 -3.55 8.32 30.84
CA GLY A 58 -2.74 7.14 31.09
C GLY A 58 -3.14 6.41 32.36
N ASN A 59 -3.19 5.09 32.34
CA ASN A 59 -3.35 4.21 33.52
C ASN A 59 -2.52 2.93 33.33
N ASP A 60 -2.64 1.98 34.26
CA ASP A 60 -1.90 0.72 34.22
C ASP A 60 -2.23 -0.14 33.00
N ASP A 61 -3.41 0.06 32.38
CA ASP A 61 -3.85 -0.66 31.18
C ASP A 61 -3.45 0.05 29.88
N GLY A 62 -2.89 1.26 29.93
CA GLY A 62 -2.47 2.05 28.77
C GLY A 62 -3.11 3.42 28.70
N TYR A 63 -3.16 3.99 27.48
CA TYR A 63 -3.73 5.30 27.22
C TYR A 63 -5.15 5.21 26.66
N HIS A 64 -6.01 6.08 27.15
CA HIS A 64 -7.41 6.16 26.77
C HIS A 64 -7.78 7.57 26.35
N LEU A 65 -8.62 7.70 25.35
CA LEU A 65 -9.15 8.99 24.94
C LEU A 65 -10.17 9.50 25.96
N THR A 66 -10.04 10.75 26.34
CA THR A 66 -11.06 11.45 27.15
C THR A 66 -12.30 11.76 26.32
N ALA A 67 -13.37 12.22 26.97
CA ALA A 67 -14.56 12.71 26.28
C ALA A 67 -14.26 13.91 25.33
N ILE A 68 -13.21 14.70 25.62
CA ILE A 68 -12.78 15.83 24.80
C ILE A 68 -11.84 15.36 23.69
N GLY A 69 -10.97 14.40 23.97
CA GLY A 69 -9.98 13.88 23.01
C GLY A 69 -10.59 12.99 21.94
N ARG A 70 -11.61 12.19 22.29
CA ARG A 70 -12.21 11.22 21.35
C ARG A 70 -12.78 11.85 20.07
N PRO A 71 -13.55 12.95 20.08
CA PRO A 71 -14.02 13.57 18.83
C PRO A 71 -12.89 13.99 17.92
N LEU A 72 -11.81 14.57 18.49
CA LEU A 72 -10.62 14.96 17.72
C LEU A 72 -9.89 13.74 17.15
N ALA A 73 -9.72 12.70 17.96
CA ALA A 73 -9.08 11.47 17.54
C ALA A 73 -9.83 10.78 16.39
N VAL A 74 -11.17 10.74 16.47
CA VAL A 74 -12.03 10.19 15.40
C VAL A 74 -11.90 11.01 14.12
N GLU A 75 -11.90 12.34 14.21
CA GLU A 75 -11.71 13.24 13.07
C GLU A 75 -10.36 12.99 12.40
N TYR A 76 -9.27 13.01 13.18
CA TYR A 76 -7.92 12.77 12.67
C TYR A 76 -7.72 11.37 12.15
N TYR A 77 -8.30 10.36 12.79
CA TYR A 77 -8.27 8.97 12.31
C TYR A 77 -9.04 8.81 11.00
N ALA A 78 -10.14 9.52 10.80
CA ALA A 78 -10.90 9.50 9.56
C ALA A 78 -10.15 10.17 8.40
N GLU A 79 -9.40 11.26 8.68
CA GLU A 79 -8.56 11.94 7.69
C GLU A 79 -7.26 11.18 7.40
N ARG A 80 -6.71 10.53 8.43
CA ARG A 80 -5.40 9.87 8.43
C ARG A 80 -5.50 8.55 9.18
N PRO A 81 -6.12 7.52 8.57
CA PRO A 81 -6.62 6.32 9.27
C PRO A 81 -5.56 5.52 10.01
N ASP A 82 -4.28 5.65 9.70
CA ASP A 82 -3.21 4.94 10.39
C ASP A 82 -1.81 5.57 10.18
N LEU A 83 -0.81 4.98 10.82
CA LEU A 83 0.59 5.37 10.66
C LEU A 83 1.10 5.18 9.23
N TYR A 84 0.53 4.24 8.46
CA TYR A 84 0.91 4.01 7.06
C TYR A 84 0.66 5.23 6.19
N TRP A 85 -0.40 6.02 6.46
CA TRP A 85 -0.64 7.24 5.70
C TRP A 85 0.57 8.19 5.78
N TYR A 86 1.08 8.45 6.98
CA TYR A 86 2.25 9.32 7.17
C TYR A 86 3.51 8.70 6.55
N TYR A 87 3.70 7.40 6.74
CA TYR A 87 4.80 6.67 6.15
C TYR A 87 4.82 6.88 4.63
N TYR A 88 3.72 6.62 3.94
CA TYR A 88 3.65 6.77 2.49
C TYR A 88 3.77 8.23 2.03
N GLN A 89 3.22 9.21 2.77
CA GLN A 89 3.47 10.62 2.45
C GLN A 89 4.99 10.89 2.46
N LYS A 90 5.67 10.51 3.52
CA LYS A 90 7.10 10.75 3.69
C LYS A 90 7.95 9.97 2.69
N LEU A 91 7.58 8.73 2.43
CA LEU A 91 8.28 7.86 1.49
C LEU A 91 8.26 8.44 0.07
N TYR A 92 7.09 8.80 -0.45
CA TYR A 92 6.99 9.38 -1.80
C TYR A 92 7.70 10.72 -1.92
N ASP A 93 7.67 11.56 -0.88
CA ASP A 93 8.43 12.83 -0.85
C ASP A 93 9.94 12.60 -0.95
N LEU A 94 10.46 11.59 -0.28
CA LEU A 94 11.88 11.24 -0.33
C LEU A 94 12.27 10.55 -1.65
N ALA A 95 11.43 9.64 -2.11
CA ALA A 95 11.67 8.85 -3.33
C ALA A 95 11.76 9.73 -4.57
N GLU A 96 10.94 10.80 -4.67
CA GLU A 96 10.90 11.70 -5.83
C GLU A 96 12.27 12.33 -6.15
N SER A 97 13.11 12.57 -5.14
CA SER A 97 14.41 13.24 -5.30
C SER A 97 15.63 12.32 -5.10
N SER A 98 15.44 11.10 -4.63
CA SER A 98 16.53 10.18 -4.29
C SER A 98 17.07 9.44 -5.51
N LYS A 99 18.36 9.67 -5.82
CA LYS A 99 19.07 8.91 -6.86
C LYS A 99 19.38 7.48 -6.40
N ALA A 100 19.61 7.29 -5.12
CA ALA A 100 19.79 5.97 -4.54
C ALA A 100 18.52 5.13 -4.74
N HIS A 101 17.34 5.72 -4.56
CA HIS A 101 16.06 5.05 -4.80
C HIS A 101 15.85 4.71 -6.29
N SER A 102 16.17 5.62 -7.20
CA SER A 102 16.15 5.33 -8.64
C SER A 102 17.03 4.13 -9.00
N ARG A 103 18.27 4.08 -8.50
CA ARG A 103 19.18 2.94 -8.71
C ARG A 103 18.69 1.65 -8.07
N PHE A 104 18.06 1.77 -6.90
CA PHE A 104 17.41 0.64 -6.25
C PHE A 104 16.29 0.09 -7.14
N CYS A 105 15.41 0.95 -7.65
CA CYS A 105 14.33 0.55 -8.54
C CYS A 105 14.86 -0.15 -9.80
N GLU A 106 15.87 0.40 -10.46
CA GLU A 106 16.49 -0.24 -11.62
C GLU A 106 17.03 -1.65 -11.29
N ALA A 107 17.73 -1.79 -10.16
CA ALA A 107 18.35 -3.06 -9.79
C ALA A 107 17.34 -4.11 -9.31
N VAL A 108 16.30 -3.70 -8.56
CA VAL A 108 15.33 -4.62 -7.95
C VAL A 108 14.19 -4.94 -8.89
N PHE A 109 13.65 -3.95 -9.55
CA PHE A 109 12.46 -4.13 -10.39
C PHE A 109 12.80 -4.34 -11.87
N GLY A 110 14.03 -3.99 -12.31
CA GLY A 110 14.48 -4.08 -13.70
C GLY A 110 14.33 -2.78 -14.47
N GLU A 111 13.58 -1.82 -13.97
CA GLU A 111 13.41 -0.47 -14.51
C GLU A 111 13.03 0.49 -13.38
N ASP A 112 13.49 1.74 -13.44
CA ASP A 112 13.04 2.78 -12.51
C ASP A 112 11.69 3.34 -12.92
N ARG A 113 10.67 2.95 -12.20
CA ARG A 113 9.31 3.50 -12.27
C ARG A 113 8.86 4.07 -10.92
N SER A 114 9.80 4.32 -9.99
CA SER A 114 9.54 4.72 -8.60
C SER A 114 8.56 3.78 -7.91
N GLN A 115 8.79 2.48 -8.07
CA GLN A 115 7.92 1.45 -7.50
C GLN A 115 8.15 1.31 -5.99
N GLU A 116 7.04 1.15 -5.27
CA GLU A 116 7.02 0.85 -3.84
C GLU A 116 6.25 -0.46 -3.54
N GLY A 117 6.04 -1.28 -4.55
CA GLY A 117 5.39 -2.58 -4.43
C GLY A 117 6.41 -3.73 -4.44
N GLN A 118 5.91 -4.93 -4.72
CA GLN A 118 6.68 -6.17 -4.71
C GLN A 118 6.67 -6.86 -6.08
N THR A 119 6.51 -6.09 -7.16
CA THR A 119 6.28 -6.60 -8.51
C THR A 119 7.35 -6.06 -9.45
N ASP A 120 8.27 -6.93 -9.90
CA ASP A 120 9.26 -6.56 -10.90
C ASP A 120 8.65 -6.54 -12.33
N MET A 121 9.43 -6.02 -13.27
CA MET A 121 8.95 -5.83 -14.65
C MET A 121 8.65 -7.16 -15.36
N GLU A 122 9.32 -8.26 -15.01
CA GLU A 122 9.04 -9.59 -15.57
C GLU A 122 7.63 -10.07 -15.17
N CYS A 123 7.31 -9.97 -13.89
CA CYS A 123 5.99 -10.29 -13.36
C CYS A 123 4.90 -9.36 -13.94
N LEU A 124 5.20 -8.05 -13.98
CA LEU A 124 4.29 -7.04 -14.48
C LEU A 124 3.96 -7.25 -15.97
N ASP A 125 4.95 -7.56 -16.78
CA ASP A 125 4.77 -7.80 -18.21
C ASP A 125 3.88 -9.03 -18.50
N ASP A 126 4.13 -10.13 -17.80
CA ASP A 126 3.27 -11.31 -17.94
C ASP A 126 1.84 -11.01 -17.48
N LEU A 127 1.68 -10.31 -16.35
CA LEU A 127 0.38 -9.91 -15.82
C LEU A 127 -0.41 -9.05 -16.82
N LEU A 128 0.20 -8.00 -17.34
CA LEU A 128 -0.45 -7.07 -18.28
C LEU A 128 -0.76 -7.72 -19.63
N SER A 129 0.06 -8.67 -20.08
CA SER A 129 -0.17 -9.40 -21.35
C SER A 129 -1.50 -10.16 -21.37
N ARG A 130 -2.00 -10.53 -20.19
CA ARG A 130 -3.26 -11.29 -20.00
C ARG A 130 -4.50 -10.41 -20.00
N LEU A 131 -4.36 -9.09 -19.81
CA LEU A 131 -5.48 -8.13 -19.79
C LEU A 131 -5.98 -7.74 -21.18
N GLN A 132 -5.29 -8.14 -22.26
CA GLN A 132 -5.67 -7.82 -23.64
C GLN A 132 -5.96 -6.34 -23.87
N LEU A 133 -5.17 -5.46 -23.24
CA LEU A 133 -5.29 -4.02 -23.44
C LEU A 133 -5.03 -3.63 -24.89
N LEU A 134 -5.88 -2.79 -25.43
CA LEU A 134 -5.77 -2.24 -26.79
C LEU A 134 -5.52 -0.73 -26.71
N PRO A 135 -4.96 -0.13 -27.76
CA PRO A 135 -4.94 1.33 -27.88
C PRO A 135 -6.34 1.92 -27.66
N ASP A 136 -6.39 3.09 -27.01
CA ASP A 136 -7.61 3.79 -26.64
C ASP A 136 -8.51 3.09 -25.58
N HIS A 137 -8.14 1.89 -25.08
CA HIS A 137 -8.78 1.34 -23.91
C HIS A 137 -8.53 2.24 -22.69
N HIS A 138 -9.40 2.18 -21.69
CA HIS A 138 -9.27 2.92 -20.45
C HIS A 138 -9.02 1.95 -19.29
N LEU A 139 -7.81 2.00 -18.72
CA LEU A 139 -7.42 1.23 -17.54
C LEU A 139 -7.67 2.04 -16.26
N LEU A 140 -8.18 1.37 -15.23
CA LEU A 140 -8.23 1.86 -13.84
C LEU A 140 -7.09 1.21 -13.05
N ASP A 141 -6.19 2.02 -12.47
CA ASP A 141 -5.06 1.59 -11.64
C ASP A 141 -5.32 1.94 -10.17
N LEU A 142 -5.59 0.94 -9.35
CA LEU A 142 -6.01 1.06 -7.95
C LEU A 142 -4.81 0.90 -7.02
N GLY A 143 -4.45 1.96 -6.31
CA GLY A 143 -3.21 2.06 -5.55
C GLY A 143 -2.04 2.36 -6.48
N CYS A 144 -2.18 3.39 -7.32
CA CYS A 144 -1.23 3.70 -8.39
C CYS A 144 0.13 4.24 -7.91
N GLY A 145 0.25 4.59 -6.61
CA GLY A 145 1.47 5.16 -6.05
C GLY A 145 1.96 6.38 -6.84
N ALA A 146 3.26 6.44 -7.10
CA ALA A 146 3.90 7.51 -7.88
C ALA A 146 3.60 7.47 -9.39
N GLY A 147 2.63 6.65 -9.84
CA GLY A 147 2.16 6.63 -11.23
C GLY A 147 3.07 5.92 -12.22
N GLY A 148 4.15 5.28 -11.77
CA GLY A 148 5.11 4.64 -12.67
C GLY A 148 4.53 3.49 -13.49
N LEU A 149 3.66 2.68 -12.86
CA LEU A 149 2.93 1.63 -13.56
C LEU A 149 1.89 2.20 -14.53
N SER A 150 1.13 3.20 -14.12
CA SER A 150 0.17 3.91 -14.98
C SER A 150 0.86 4.47 -16.23
N GLU A 151 2.04 5.08 -16.06
CA GLU A 151 2.86 5.59 -17.16
C GLU A 151 3.34 4.46 -18.08
N TYR A 152 3.82 3.36 -17.51
CA TYR A 152 4.28 2.20 -18.27
C TYR A 152 3.17 1.58 -19.14
N VAL A 153 1.96 1.46 -18.58
CA VAL A 153 0.80 0.96 -19.34
C VAL A 153 0.47 1.88 -20.52
N PHE A 154 0.46 3.19 -20.32
CA PHE A 154 0.25 4.13 -21.40
C PHE A 154 1.33 4.01 -22.48
N ASP A 155 2.61 4.00 -22.11
CA ASP A 155 3.72 3.94 -23.05
C ASP A 155 3.74 2.63 -23.86
N LYS A 156 3.32 1.52 -23.26
CA LYS A 156 3.35 0.20 -23.87
C LYS A 156 2.12 -0.14 -24.71
N PHE A 157 0.94 0.27 -24.27
CA PHE A 157 -0.34 -0.12 -24.86
C PHE A 157 -1.09 1.02 -25.53
N GLU A 158 -0.64 2.26 -25.36
CA GLU A 158 -1.35 3.49 -25.77
C GLU A 158 -2.76 3.61 -25.15
N ALA A 159 -2.97 2.93 -24.01
CA ALA A 159 -4.23 2.95 -23.27
C ALA A 159 -4.33 4.17 -22.36
N PHE A 160 -5.52 4.77 -22.27
CA PHE A 160 -5.78 5.80 -21.25
C PHE A 160 -5.71 5.18 -19.84
N VAL A 161 -5.22 5.93 -18.86
CA VAL A 161 -5.15 5.44 -17.49
C VAL A 161 -5.76 6.44 -16.52
N THR A 162 -6.57 5.92 -15.59
CA THR A 162 -6.96 6.64 -14.37
C THR A 162 -6.34 5.93 -13.19
N GLY A 163 -5.37 6.57 -12.54
CA GLY A 163 -4.74 6.07 -11.31
C GLY A 163 -5.44 6.64 -10.07
N ILE A 164 -5.61 5.81 -9.06
CA ILE A 164 -6.19 6.19 -7.76
C ILE A 164 -5.23 5.79 -6.65
N ASP A 165 -4.92 6.73 -5.76
CA ASP A 165 -4.18 6.48 -4.54
C ASP A 165 -4.69 7.37 -3.41
N TYR A 166 -4.54 6.93 -2.15
CA TYR A 166 -4.97 7.73 -1.00
C TYR A 166 -3.90 8.76 -0.56
N SER A 167 -2.64 8.54 -0.95
CA SER A 167 -1.52 9.42 -0.62
C SER A 167 -1.51 10.66 -1.51
N GLU A 168 -1.59 11.84 -0.90
CA GLU A 168 -1.46 13.11 -1.61
C GLU A 168 -0.07 13.24 -2.25
N SER A 169 0.99 12.83 -1.55
CA SER A 169 2.36 12.85 -2.07
C SER A 169 2.54 11.95 -3.27
N ALA A 170 1.96 10.73 -3.24
CA ALA A 170 1.94 9.82 -4.39
C ALA A 170 1.28 10.46 -5.61
N ILE A 171 0.07 10.99 -5.43
CA ILE A 171 -0.69 11.65 -6.52
C ILE A 171 0.05 12.86 -7.08
N ARG A 172 0.66 13.69 -6.21
CA ARG A 172 1.47 14.82 -6.65
C ARG A 172 2.66 14.36 -7.51
N THR A 173 3.42 13.36 -7.05
CA THR A 173 4.55 12.79 -7.79
C THR A 173 4.09 12.17 -9.11
N ALA A 174 2.98 11.42 -9.12
CA ALA A 174 2.39 10.86 -10.33
C ALA A 174 2.00 11.93 -11.36
N CYS A 175 1.36 13.02 -10.92
CA CYS A 175 1.02 14.16 -11.77
C CYS A 175 2.25 14.88 -12.32
N ASN A 176 3.32 15.03 -11.51
CA ASN A 176 4.56 15.65 -11.95
C ASN A 176 5.26 14.79 -13.01
N ARG A 177 5.35 13.49 -12.77
CA ARG A 177 5.96 12.49 -13.67
C ARG A 177 5.33 12.48 -15.06
N THR A 178 4.01 12.61 -15.14
CA THR A 178 3.24 12.44 -16.39
C THR A 178 2.68 13.76 -16.94
N GLN A 179 3.30 14.91 -16.61
CA GLN A 179 2.77 16.22 -17.03
C GLN A 179 2.64 16.38 -18.56
N ASP A 180 3.51 15.76 -19.34
CA ASP A 180 3.49 15.74 -20.82
C ASP A 180 2.40 14.82 -21.40
N LYS A 181 1.81 13.92 -20.57
CA LYS A 181 0.78 12.94 -20.92
C LYS A 181 -0.60 13.31 -20.36
N ARG A 182 -0.78 14.57 -19.91
CA ARG A 182 -2.05 15.07 -19.36
C ARG A 182 -3.23 14.82 -20.29
N GLY A 183 -4.34 14.35 -19.72
CA GLY A 183 -5.55 13.99 -20.47
C GLY A 183 -5.51 12.57 -21.07
N LYS A 184 -4.35 11.91 -21.04
CA LYS A 184 -4.19 10.50 -21.34
C LYS A 184 -4.04 9.68 -20.06
N ILE A 185 -3.27 10.21 -19.12
CA ILE A 185 -3.13 9.68 -17.76
C ILE A 185 -3.69 10.71 -16.80
N ASN A 186 -4.59 10.29 -15.93
CA ASN A 186 -5.19 11.13 -14.89
C ASN A 186 -5.04 10.45 -13.55
N PHE A 187 -4.87 11.25 -12.47
CA PHE A 187 -4.75 10.73 -11.11
C PHE A 187 -5.77 11.36 -10.19
N ILE A 188 -6.31 10.57 -9.27
CA ILE A 188 -7.34 10.97 -8.32
C ILE A 188 -6.91 10.51 -6.93
N GLN A 189 -6.86 11.45 -5.98
CA GLN A 189 -6.70 11.11 -4.58
C GLN A 189 -8.02 10.58 -4.03
N ALA A 190 -8.06 9.31 -3.63
CA ALA A 190 -9.22 8.68 -3.01
C ALA A 190 -8.85 7.43 -2.21
N ASP A 191 -9.65 7.13 -1.18
CA ASP A 191 -9.55 5.91 -0.40
C ASP A 191 -10.37 4.79 -1.06
N LEU A 192 -9.75 3.63 -1.27
CA LEU A 192 -10.39 2.43 -1.82
C LEU A 192 -11.58 1.94 -0.98
N ASN A 193 -11.62 2.26 0.31
CA ASN A 193 -12.74 1.92 1.20
C ASN A 193 -14.03 2.71 0.92
N SER A 194 -13.89 3.90 0.32
CA SER A 194 -15.01 4.83 0.04
C SER A 194 -15.15 5.19 -1.43
N LEU A 195 -14.66 4.34 -2.31
CA LEU A 195 -14.53 4.61 -3.73
C LEU A 195 -15.89 4.74 -4.44
N GLU A 196 -16.07 5.88 -5.12
CA GLU A 196 -17.20 6.13 -6.03
C GLU A 196 -16.69 6.20 -7.46
N LEU A 197 -17.00 5.18 -8.26
CA LEU A 197 -16.55 5.05 -9.64
C LEU A 197 -17.71 5.18 -10.62
N PRO A 198 -17.48 5.80 -11.78
CA PRO A 198 -18.50 5.84 -12.83
C PRO A 198 -18.75 4.43 -13.40
N VAL A 199 -20.02 4.09 -13.61
CA VAL A 199 -20.44 2.77 -14.10
C VAL A 199 -20.00 2.57 -15.56
N ASN A 200 -19.54 1.35 -15.92
CA ASN A 200 -19.18 0.95 -17.30
C ASN A 200 -18.22 1.94 -17.99
N SER A 201 -17.19 2.41 -17.27
CA SER A 201 -16.30 3.45 -17.77
C SER A 201 -14.92 2.94 -18.14
N PHE A 202 -14.51 1.80 -17.60
CA PHE A 202 -13.18 1.24 -17.82
C PHE A 202 -13.23 -0.07 -18.59
N ASP A 203 -12.24 -0.27 -19.47
CA ASP A 203 -12.11 -1.54 -20.21
C ASP A 203 -11.41 -2.61 -19.38
N ALA A 204 -10.54 -2.18 -18.46
CA ALA A 204 -9.91 -3.05 -17.47
C ALA A 204 -9.61 -2.28 -16.18
N ALA A 205 -9.39 -3.02 -15.10
CA ALA A 205 -8.86 -2.49 -13.84
C ALA A 205 -7.74 -3.39 -13.32
N ILE A 206 -6.78 -2.79 -12.63
CA ILE A 206 -5.71 -3.49 -11.91
C ILE A 206 -5.64 -3.02 -10.46
N SER A 207 -5.25 -3.92 -9.58
CA SER A 207 -4.83 -3.63 -8.22
C SER A 207 -3.62 -4.50 -7.90
N ILE A 208 -2.45 -3.88 -7.86
CA ILE A 208 -1.18 -4.54 -7.60
C ILE A 208 -0.69 -4.09 -6.24
N ASP A 209 -0.53 -5.01 -5.31
CA ASP A 209 -0.03 -4.75 -3.95
C ASP A 209 -0.80 -3.64 -3.18
N SER A 210 -2.11 -3.52 -3.39
CA SER A 210 -2.90 -2.43 -2.80
C SER A 210 -4.25 -2.83 -2.19
N ILE A 211 -5.04 -3.70 -2.82
CA ILE A 211 -6.42 -3.99 -2.40
C ILE A 211 -6.53 -4.64 -1.00
N TYR A 212 -5.46 -5.20 -0.48
CA TYR A 212 -5.47 -5.82 0.85
C TYR A 212 -5.67 -4.80 2.00
N TRP A 213 -5.54 -3.50 1.74
CA TRP A 213 -5.81 -2.44 2.70
C TRP A 213 -7.30 -2.14 2.90
N VAL A 214 -8.19 -2.67 2.03
CA VAL A 214 -9.61 -2.42 2.18
C VAL A 214 -10.22 -3.23 3.34
N SER A 215 -11.14 -2.61 4.06
CA SER A 215 -11.85 -3.24 5.18
C SER A 215 -12.91 -4.24 4.71
N ASP A 216 -13.67 -3.88 3.67
CA ASP A 216 -14.76 -4.68 3.07
C ASP A 216 -14.41 -5.04 1.61
N MET A 217 -13.81 -6.23 1.44
CA MET A 217 -13.39 -6.73 0.13
C MET A 217 -14.57 -6.93 -0.83
N ASP A 218 -15.69 -7.47 -0.34
CA ASP A 218 -16.86 -7.77 -1.16
C ASP A 218 -17.47 -6.48 -1.74
N LYS A 219 -17.60 -5.46 -0.91
CA LYS A 219 -18.07 -4.13 -1.31
C LYS A 219 -17.14 -3.49 -2.32
N THR A 220 -15.83 -3.52 -2.06
CA THR A 220 -14.82 -2.88 -2.92
C THR A 220 -14.75 -3.57 -4.28
N VAL A 221 -14.65 -4.90 -4.33
CA VAL A 221 -14.64 -5.68 -5.58
C VAL A 221 -15.92 -5.42 -6.38
N SER A 222 -17.10 -5.43 -5.73
CA SER A 222 -18.38 -5.14 -6.39
C SER A 222 -18.42 -3.73 -6.98
N SER A 223 -17.86 -2.72 -6.29
CA SER A 223 -17.79 -1.34 -6.78
C SER A 223 -16.89 -1.22 -8.01
N ILE A 224 -15.73 -1.86 -7.97
CA ILE A 224 -14.78 -1.86 -9.08
C ILE A 224 -15.41 -2.54 -10.31
N LEU A 225 -16.00 -3.73 -10.15
CA LEU A 225 -16.61 -4.46 -11.27
C LEU A 225 -17.77 -3.69 -11.93
N LYS A 226 -18.56 -2.94 -11.16
CA LYS A 226 -19.60 -2.05 -11.73
C LYS A 226 -19.02 -0.93 -12.60
N SER A 227 -17.78 -0.53 -12.37
CA SER A 227 -17.11 0.50 -13.16
C SER A 227 -16.51 -0.04 -14.46
N ILE A 228 -16.33 -1.35 -14.55
CA ILE A 228 -15.79 -2.02 -15.72
C ILE A 228 -16.91 -2.26 -16.73
N LYS A 229 -16.60 -2.06 -18.02
CA LYS A 229 -17.52 -2.34 -19.12
C LYS A 229 -17.77 -3.84 -19.24
N PRO A 230 -18.97 -4.27 -19.70
CA PRO A 230 -19.21 -5.68 -19.99
C PRO A 230 -18.16 -6.30 -20.91
N GLY A 231 -17.59 -7.42 -20.48
CA GLY A 231 -16.49 -8.11 -21.18
C GLY A 231 -15.09 -7.60 -20.82
N GLY A 232 -14.98 -6.60 -19.96
CA GLY A 232 -13.70 -6.15 -19.40
C GLY A 232 -13.23 -7.05 -18.26
N GLN A 233 -12.09 -6.74 -17.69
CA GLN A 233 -11.43 -7.57 -16.68
C GLN A 233 -10.91 -6.73 -15.50
N LEU A 234 -10.96 -7.32 -14.30
CA LEU A 234 -10.23 -6.85 -13.12
C LEU A 234 -9.08 -7.83 -12.85
N CYS A 235 -7.85 -7.34 -12.77
CA CYS A 235 -6.72 -8.12 -12.28
C CYS A 235 -6.31 -7.65 -10.88
N ILE A 236 -6.20 -8.60 -9.96
CA ILE A 236 -5.72 -8.34 -8.59
C ILE A 236 -4.48 -9.21 -8.38
N LEU A 237 -3.35 -8.59 -8.01
CA LEU A 237 -2.13 -9.27 -7.61
C LEU A 237 -1.86 -9.00 -6.13
N ILE A 238 -1.75 -10.07 -5.35
CA ILE A 238 -1.50 -10.00 -3.90
C ILE A 238 -0.52 -11.07 -3.45
N GLU A 239 0.12 -10.83 -2.32
CA GLU A 239 0.73 -11.88 -1.52
C GLU A 239 -0.32 -12.61 -0.66
N HIS A 240 -0.01 -13.85 -0.32
CA HIS A 240 -0.74 -14.64 0.66
C HIS A 240 0.24 -15.24 1.65
N ARG A 241 0.20 -14.78 2.89
CA ARG A 241 1.11 -15.18 3.96
C ARG A 241 0.33 -15.74 5.15
N ILE A 242 0.83 -16.85 5.69
CA ILE A 242 0.33 -17.47 6.91
C ILE A 242 1.30 -17.24 8.06
N LYS A 243 0.77 -17.27 9.29
CA LYS A 243 1.58 -16.97 10.50
C LYS A 243 2.37 -18.17 10.98
N ASN A 244 1.84 -19.37 10.84
CA ASN A 244 2.38 -20.58 11.44
C ASN A 244 2.46 -21.72 10.41
N GLU A 245 3.44 -22.60 10.53
CA GLU A 245 3.58 -23.79 9.71
C GLU A 245 2.36 -24.74 9.78
N SER A 246 1.63 -24.76 10.90
CA SER A 246 0.40 -25.53 11.02
C SER A 246 -0.70 -25.11 10.04
N GLU A 247 -0.58 -23.94 9.43
CA GLU A 247 -1.52 -23.36 8.46
C GLU A 247 -1.08 -23.57 7.00
N LEU A 248 -0.01 -24.35 6.73
CA LEU A 248 0.50 -24.60 5.36
C LEU A 248 -0.56 -25.12 4.39
N SER A 249 -1.55 -25.87 4.88
CA SER A 249 -2.69 -26.29 4.06
C SER A 249 -3.62 -25.17 3.62
N CYS A 250 -3.45 -23.95 4.17
CA CYS A 250 -4.24 -22.76 3.86
C CYS A 250 -3.47 -21.77 2.97
N LEU A 251 -2.41 -22.21 2.28
CA LEU A 251 -1.63 -21.38 1.35
C LEU A 251 -2.10 -21.48 -0.11
N GLY A 252 -3.21 -22.15 -0.38
CA GLY A 252 -3.78 -22.24 -1.71
C GLY A 252 -4.31 -20.89 -2.21
N SER A 253 -4.40 -20.74 -3.53
CA SER A 253 -4.98 -19.54 -4.14
C SER A 253 -6.44 -19.29 -3.69
N GLU A 254 -7.17 -20.38 -3.37
CA GLU A 254 -8.56 -20.33 -2.88
C GLU A 254 -8.69 -19.87 -1.42
N ASP A 255 -7.59 -19.88 -0.67
CA ASP A 255 -7.61 -19.54 0.76
C ASP A 255 -7.44 -18.04 1.01
N THR A 256 -7.08 -17.27 -0.01
CA THR A 256 -6.86 -15.83 0.12
C THR A 256 -8.16 -15.08 0.44
N ARG A 257 -8.02 -13.91 1.03
CA ARG A 257 -9.13 -13.00 1.29
C ARG A 257 -9.83 -12.56 -0.02
N VAL A 258 -9.05 -12.41 -1.10
CA VAL A 258 -9.59 -12.09 -2.42
C VAL A 258 -10.43 -13.25 -2.96
N ALA A 259 -9.91 -14.47 -3.01
CA ALA A 259 -10.64 -15.62 -3.50
C ALA A 259 -11.94 -15.88 -2.72
N LYS A 260 -11.90 -15.74 -1.40
CA LYS A 260 -13.09 -15.85 -0.55
C LYS A 260 -14.16 -14.81 -0.93
N SER A 261 -13.75 -13.58 -1.19
CA SER A 261 -14.66 -12.52 -1.66
C SER A 261 -15.24 -12.84 -3.04
N LEU A 262 -14.39 -13.26 -3.99
CA LEU A 262 -14.84 -13.62 -5.33
C LEU A 262 -15.86 -14.77 -5.30
N ASN A 263 -15.63 -15.78 -4.46
CA ASN A 263 -16.56 -16.90 -4.25
C ASN A 263 -17.87 -16.45 -3.59
N ASN A 264 -17.82 -15.57 -2.58
CA ASN A 264 -19.01 -14.99 -1.95
C ASN A 264 -19.88 -14.24 -2.96
N LEU A 265 -19.25 -13.54 -3.89
CA LEU A 265 -19.91 -12.79 -4.94
C LEU A 265 -20.32 -13.64 -6.16
N ASN A 266 -20.02 -14.96 -6.14
CA ASN A 266 -20.25 -15.90 -7.25
C ASN A 266 -19.61 -15.45 -8.58
N LEU A 267 -18.41 -14.87 -8.52
CA LEU A 267 -17.68 -14.36 -9.67
C LEU A 267 -16.83 -15.44 -10.31
N ARG A 268 -16.68 -15.38 -11.64
CA ARG A 268 -15.75 -16.24 -12.39
C ARG A 268 -14.39 -15.57 -12.45
N TYR A 269 -13.35 -16.33 -12.17
CA TYR A 269 -11.97 -15.86 -12.24
C TYR A 269 -11.00 -16.97 -12.61
N ASP A 270 -9.88 -16.57 -13.19
CA ASP A 270 -8.70 -17.43 -13.38
C ASP A 270 -7.59 -16.95 -12.42
N THR A 271 -6.71 -17.88 -12.03
CA THR A 271 -5.61 -17.58 -11.10
C THR A 271 -4.28 -17.98 -11.72
N VAL A 272 -3.25 -17.15 -11.47
CA VAL A 272 -1.85 -17.46 -11.81
C VAL A 272 -0.99 -17.38 -10.56
N ASP A 273 -0.12 -18.37 -10.37
CA ASP A 273 0.85 -18.41 -9.26
C ASP A 273 2.17 -17.77 -9.70
N TYR A 274 2.54 -16.66 -9.05
CA TYR A 274 3.79 -15.92 -9.25
C TYR A 274 4.81 -16.17 -8.14
N SER A 275 4.61 -17.17 -7.30
CA SER A 275 5.43 -17.41 -6.13
C SER A 275 6.90 -17.61 -6.47
N ASP A 276 7.24 -18.26 -7.58
CA ASP A 276 8.63 -18.51 -7.98
C ASP A 276 9.39 -17.20 -8.31
N LEU A 277 8.73 -16.24 -8.96
CA LEU A 277 9.30 -14.91 -9.20
C LEU A 277 9.43 -14.13 -7.90
N PHE A 278 8.39 -14.16 -7.08
CA PHE A 278 8.32 -13.48 -5.80
C PHE A 278 9.41 -13.95 -4.81
N LEU A 279 9.68 -15.25 -4.74
CA LEU A 279 10.71 -15.81 -3.87
C LEU A 279 12.13 -15.33 -4.20
N LYS A 280 12.38 -14.94 -5.45
CA LYS A 280 13.66 -14.34 -5.87
C LYS A 280 13.74 -12.85 -5.58
N PHE A 281 12.62 -12.20 -5.37
CA PHE A 281 12.52 -10.75 -5.19
C PHE A 281 13.18 -10.29 -3.87
N TRP A 282 12.81 -10.86 -2.73
CA TRP A 282 13.23 -10.37 -1.42
C TRP A 282 14.73 -10.50 -1.12
N PRO A 283 15.44 -11.57 -1.52
CA PRO A 283 16.89 -11.59 -1.41
C PRO A 283 17.55 -10.45 -2.20
N ARG A 284 17.08 -10.16 -3.41
CA ARG A 284 17.55 -9.07 -4.26
C ARG A 284 17.29 -7.71 -3.64
N VAL A 285 16.10 -7.49 -3.07
CA VAL A 285 15.73 -6.28 -2.31
C VAL A 285 16.76 -6.01 -1.21
N LYS A 286 16.96 -6.98 -0.33
CA LYS A 286 17.88 -6.83 0.81
C LYS A 286 19.31 -6.53 0.36
N GLU A 287 19.84 -7.30 -0.58
CA GLU A 287 21.21 -7.11 -1.08
C GLU A 287 21.38 -5.72 -1.70
N THR A 288 20.42 -5.30 -2.52
CA THR A 288 20.48 -3.99 -3.18
C THR A 288 20.35 -2.85 -2.18
N ALA A 289 19.41 -2.92 -1.25
CA ALA A 289 19.23 -1.90 -0.21
C ALA A 289 20.49 -1.73 0.64
N LEU A 290 21.10 -2.85 1.09
CA LEU A 290 22.36 -2.82 1.84
C LEU A 290 23.49 -2.19 1.03
N SER A 291 23.60 -2.48 -0.27
CA SER A 291 24.64 -1.95 -1.14
C SER A 291 24.54 -0.44 -1.39
N LEU A 292 23.32 0.11 -1.33
CA LEU A 292 23.03 1.52 -1.56
C LEU A 292 22.86 2.33 -0.27
N ARG A 293 23.00 1.72 0.90
CA ARG A 293 22.68 2.36 2.19
C ARG A 293 23.41 3.67 2.42
N ASP A 294 24.70 3.72 2.14
CA ASP A 294 25.51 4.94 2.34
C ASP A 294 25.03 6.09 1.42
N GLU A 295 24.56 5.76 0.22
CA GLU A 295 24.01 6.74 -0.72
C GLU A 295 22.65 7.28 -0.21
N TYR A 296 21.76 6.40 0.23
CA TYR A 296 20.50 6.80 0.85
C TYR A 296 20.70 7.73 2.07
N VAL A 297 21.66 7.39 2.93
CA VAL A 297 22.01 8.23 4.09
C VAL A 297 22.52 9.60 3.64
N SER A 298 23.41 9.65 2.62
CA SER A 298 23.93 10.92 2.11
C SER A 298 22.87 11.83 1.50
N GLU A 299 21.78 11.26 1.02
CA GLU A 299 20.63 11.95 0.44
C GLU A 299 19.54 12.30 1.48
N GLY A 300 19.67 11.84 2.74
CA GLY A 300 18.66 11.97 3.78
C GLY A 300 17.40 11.13 3.54
N ALA A 301 17.55 10.05 2.76
CA ALA A 301 16.49 9.11 2.38
C ALA A 301 16.65 7.72 3.02
N GLU A 302 17.42 7.64 4.13
CA GLU A 302 17.68 6.39 4.86
C GLU A 302 16.39 5.67 5.30
N LEU A 303 15.30 6.40 5.50
CA LEU A 303 14.00 5.83 5.81
C LEU A 303 13.57 4.76 4.79
N ILE A 304 13.75 5.03 3.50
CA ILE A 304 13.37 4.10 2.43
C ILE A 304 14.22 2.83 2.52
N CYS A 305 15.55 3.00 2.59
CA CYS A 305 16.50 1.90 2.66
C CYS A 305 16.29 1.01 3.88
N ASP A 306 16.18 1.64 5.05
CA ASP A 306 16.02 0.92 6.32
C ASP A 306 14.67 0.19 6.37
N ASN A 307 13.62 0.72 5.73
CA ASN A 307 12.34 0.02 5.61
C ASN A 307 12.47 -1.24 4.73
N TRP A 308 13.08 -1.15 3.56
CA TRP A 308 13.29 -2.30 2.70
C TRP A 308 14.11 -3.41 3.38
N ILE A 309 15.17 -3.03 4.12
CA ILE A 309 16.01 -3.99 4.87
C ILE A 309 15.17 -4.64 5.98
N ARG A 310 14.42 -3.85 6.74
CA ARG A 310 13.60 -4.35 7.84
C ARG A 310 12.49 -5.27 7.35
N GLU A 311 11.75 -4.89 6.32
CA GLU A 311 10.71 -5.73 5.73
C GLU A 311 11.28 -7.06 5.21
N ALA A 312 12.43 -6.99 4.54
CA ALA A 312 13.12 -8.20 4.11
C ALA A 312 13.47 -9.11 5.29
N ASP A 313 14.06 -8.58 6.36
CA ASP A 313 14.56 -9.36 7.49
C ASP A 313 13.47 -9.87 8.42
N GLU A 314 12.48 -9.04 8.72
CA GLU A 314 11.48 -9.36 9.75
C GLU A 314 10.23 -10.02 9.16
N ASP A 315 9.81 -9.60 7.96
CA ASP A 315 8.52 -10.00 7.43
C ASP A 315 8.64 -11.08 6.34
N TYR A 316 9.55 -10.89 5.36
CA TYR A 316 9.49 -11.67 4.12
C TYR A 316 10.48 -12.82 4.03
N LEU A 317 11.77 -12.62 4.29
CA LEU A 317 12.76 -13.68 4.18
C LEU A 317 12.47 -14.88 5.08
N PRO A 318 12.08 -14.70 6.35
CA PRO A 318 11.67 -15.83 7.19
C PRO A 318 10.46 -16.58 6.63
N SER A 319 9.48 -15.84 6.07
CA SER A 319 8.29 -16.45 5.47
C SER A 319 8.60 -17.20 4.17
N VAL A 320 9.58 -16.71 3.39
CA VAL A 320 10.10 -17.35 2.18
C VAL A 320 10.84 -18.64 2.52
N GLU A 321 11.77 -18.59 3.47
CA GLU A 321 12.59 -19.72 3.90
C GLU A 321 11.74 -20.87 4.48
N GLU A 322 10.69 -20.53 5.21
CA GLU A 322 9.76 -21.48 5.81
C GLU A 322 8.62 -21.90 4.86
N GLY A 323 8.58 -21.36 3.64
CA GLY A 323 7.54 -21.66 2.65
C GLY A 323 6.14 -21.20 3.06
N ARG A 324 6.04 -20.18 3.90
CA ARG A 324 4.78 -19.64 4.46
C ARG A 324 4.17 -18.47 3.66
N ILE A 325 4.71 -18.20 2.47
CA ILE A 325 4.25 -17.11 1.62
C ILE A 325 4.09 -17.57 0.17
N LYS A 326 3.06 -17.11 -0.47
CA LYS A 326 2.74 -17.32 -1.88
C LYS A 326 2.30 -16.00 -2.51
N ARG A 327 2.28 -15.94 -3.84
CA ARG A 327 1.83 -14.77 -4.58
C ARG A 327 0.92 -15.17 -5.73
N TYR A 328 -0.28 -14.61 -5.75
CA TYR A 328 -1.31 -14.97 -6.72
C TYR A 328 -1.90 -13.74 -7.41
N SER A 329 -2.13 -13.88 -8.71
CA SER A 329 -3.04 -12.97 -9.41
C SER A 329 -4.39 -13.62 -9.66
N TYR A 330 -5.42 -12.79 -9.70
CA TYR A 330 -6.80 -13.15 -10.00
C TYR A 330 -7.28 -12.30 -11.17
N TYR A 331 -7.75 -12.96 -12.24
CA TYR A 331 -8.34 -12.31 -13.42
C TYR A 331 -9.83 -12.54 -13.37
N ILE A 332 -10.58 -11.49 -13.05
CA ILE A 332 -12.02 -11.52 -12.82
C ILE A 332 -12.72 -10.93 -14.04
N TYR A 333 -13.74 -11.57 -14.54
CA TYR A 333 -14.48 -11.19 -15.75
C TYR A 333 -15.74 -10.41 -15.38
N ALA A 334 -15.90 -9.17 -15.92
CA ALA A 334 -17.04 -8.27 -15.68
C ALA A 334 -18.24 -8.58 -16.59
#